data_bb7c4214eeb80972cad927f63f1843ee
#
_entry.id   bb7c4214eeb80972cad927f63f1843ee
#
_cell.length_a   1.000
_cell.length_b   1.000
_cell.length_c   1.000
_cell.angle_alpha   90.00
_cell.angle_beta   90.00
_cell.angle_gamma   90.00
#
_symmetry.space_group_name_H-M   'P 1'
#
loop_
_entity.id
_entity.type
_entity.pdbx_description
1 polymer ?
#
loop_
_entity_poly.entity_id
_entity_poly.type
_entity_poly.pdbx_seq_one_letter_code
_entity_poly.pdbx_strand_id
1 'polypeptide(L)'
;MRLLLIIFLLFSSNLFAAEMSTEKMPKHDWSFKGVTGTFDRAAIQRGYKVYREVCAGCHSMKLLYYRDLIDVGFSEAQVKVIASEYTVLDGPNDDGEMFERPARPADRFVNPYANDNEARANNNGAY
;
A
#
# COMPACT_ATOMS: atom_id res chain seq x y z
N MET A 1 -12.31 54.75 -11.31
CA MET A 1 -12.87 53.41 -11.64
C MET A 1 -12.17 52.73 -12.82
N ARG A 2 -11.89 53.41 -13.92
CA ARG A 2 -11.16 52.80 -15.09
C ARG A 2 -9.70 52.39 -14.77
N LEU A 3 -8.98 53.14 -13.96
CA LEU A 3 -7.59 52.87 -13.59
C LEU A 3 -7.46 51.61 -12.69
N LEU A 4 -8.41 51.39 -11.78
CA LEU A 4 -8.45 50.20 -10.89
C LEU A 4 -8.71 48.92 -11.69
N LEU A 5 -9.52 48.96 -12.75
CA LEU A 5 -9.77 47.83 -13.65
C LEU A 5 -8.53 47.41 -14.43
N ILE A 6 -7.71 48.37 -14.86
CA ILE A 6 -6.46 48.11 -15.60
C ILE A 6 -5.42 47.49 -14.70
N ILE A 7 -5.32 47.93 -13.42
CA ILE A 7 -4.40 47.35 -12.43
C ILE A 7 -4.81 45.91 -12.11
N PHE A 8 -6.11 45.61 -11.99
CA PHE A 8 -6.60 44.24 -11.73
C PHE A 8 -6.32 43.28 -12.92
N LEU A 9 -6.41 43.78 -14.17
CA LEU A 9 -6.09 43.00 -15.39
C LEU A 9 -4.59 42.72 -15.53
N LEU A 10 -3.71 43.55 -15.01
CA LEU A 10 -2.26 43.35 -15.07
C LEU A 10 -1.74 42.36 -13.99
N PHE A 11 -2.51 42.11 -12.92
CA PHE A 11 -2.16 41.15 -11.85
C PHE A 11 -2.65 39.73 -12.11
N SER A 12 -3.50 39.51 -13.12
CA SER A 12 -4.10 38.19 -13.41
C SER A 12 -3.27 37.26 -14.31
N SER A 13 -2.06 37.64 -14.71
CA SER A 13 -1.29 36.93 -15.74
C SER A 13 -0.23 35.96 -15.24
N ASN A 14 -0.18 35.60 -13.94
CA ASN A 14 0.81 34.65 -13.43
C ASN A 14 0.20 33.42 -12.74
N LEU A 15 -0.91 32.89 -13.26
CA LEU A 15 -1.29 31.51 -13.00
C LEU A 15 -0.45 30.61 -13.93
N PHE A 16 0.85 30.49 -13.67
CA PHE A 16 1.63 29.35 -14.13
C PHE A 16 1.09 28.13 -13.38
N ALA A 17 0.16 27.41 -13.99
CA ALA A 17 -0.05 26.03 -13.65
C ALA A 17 1.32 25.36 -13.79
N ALA A 18 1.88 24.88 -12.72
CA ALA A 18 3.08 24.06 -12.75
C ALA A 18 2.74 22.88 -13.66
N GLU A 19 3.26 22.92 -14.89
CA GLU A 19 3.18 21.82 -15.83
C GLU A 19 4.00 20.70 -15.20
N MET A 20 3.30 19.79 -14.50
CA MET A 20 3.92 18.55 -14.04
C MET A 20 4.43 17.86 -15.30
N SER A 21 5.75 17.94 -15.52
CA SER A 21 6.40 17.16 -16.55
C SER A 21 6.04 15.69 -16.30
N THR A 22 5.17 15.16 -17.14
CA THR A 22 4.86 13.73 -17.12
C THR A 22 6.10 13.02 -17.64
N GLU A 23 7.02 12.74 -16.71
CA GLU A 23 8.18 11.92 -17.02
C GLU A 23 7.66 10.58 -17.54
N LYS A 24 8.05 10.25 -18.77
CA LYS A 24 7.59 9.06 -19.45
C LYS A 24 8.13 7.83 -18.68
N MET A 25 7.25 7.12 -18.01
CA MET A 25 7.63 5.93 -17.27
C MET A 25 8.40 4.95 -18.16
N PRO A 26 9.53 4.40 -17.69
CA PRO A 26 10.30 3.43 -18.45
C PRO A 26 9.44 2.19 -18.73
N LYS A 27 9.48 1.73 -19.98
CA LYS A 27 8.83 0.47 -20.36
C LYS A 27 9.64 -0.68 -19.78
N HIS A 28 8.96 -1.57 -19.06
CA HIS A 28 9.56 -2.77 -18.49
C HIS A 28 8.94 -4.01 -19.12
N ASP A 29 9.80 -5.00 -19.46
CA ASP A 29 9.34 -6.30 -19.96
C ASP A 29 9.07 -7.24 -18.78
N TRP A 30 7.82 -7.25 -18.36
CA TRP A 30 7.36 -8.12 -17.29
C TRP A 30 7.21 -9.56 -17.76
N SER A 31 7.72 -10.54 -17.00
CA SER A 31 7.65 -11.97 -17.32
C SER A 31 6.21 -12.50 -17.49
N PHE A 32 5.25 -11.86 -16.83
CA PHE A 32 3.83 -12.21 -16.90
C PHE A 32 3.07 -11.54 -18.05
N LYS A 33 3.77 -10.84 -18.96
CA LYS A 33 3.17 -10.13 -20.07
C LYS A 33 2.78 -11.09 -21.20
N GLY A 34 1.59 -10.90 -21.78
CA GLY A 34 1.09 -11.70 -22.89
C GLY A 34 0.38 -12.98 -22.47
N VAL A 35 -0.10 -13.74 -23.48
CA VAL A 35 -0.97 -14.91 -23.27
C VAL A 35 -0.26 -16.08 -22.59
N THR A 36 1.05 -16.19 -22.78
CA THR A 36 1.91 -17.25 -22.21
C THR A 36 2.79 -16.75 -21.08
N GLY A 37 2.56 -15.52 -20.63
CA GLY A 37 3.33 -14.92 -19.54
C GLY A 37 3.13 -15.63 -18.22
N THR A 38 4.19 -15.78 -17.44
CA THR A 38 4.18 -16.39 -16.11
C THR A 38 4.86 -15.50 -15.10
N PHE A 39 4.41 -15.57 -13.84
CA PHE A 39 5.05 -14.84 -12.77
C PHE A 39 6.38 -15.47 -12.34
N ASP A 40 7.44 -14.67 -12.31
CA ASP A 40 8.69 -15.05 -11.65
C ASP A 40 8.51 -15.00 -10.13
N ARG A 41 8.32 -16.17 -9.50
CA ARG A 41 8.12 -16.31 -8.07
C ARG A 41 9.28 -15.73 -7.26
N ALA A 42 10.51 -15.90 -7.70
CA ALA A 42 11.68 -15.34 -7.01
C ALA A 42 11.67 -13.80 -7.05
N ALA A 43 11.25 -13.21 -8.17
CA ALA A 43 11.07 -11.76 -8.27
C ALA A 43 9.96 -11.26 -7.34
N ILE A 44 8.84 -11.99 -7.25
CA ILE A 44 7.73 -11.62 -6.35
C ILE A 44 8.17 -11.72 -4.88
N GLN A 45 8.93 -12.74 -4.50
CA GLN A 45 9.47 -12.87 -3.13
C GLN A 45 10.41 -11.71 -2.76
N ARG A 46 11.27 -11.29 -3.70
CA ARG A 46 12.10 -10.08 -3.50
C ARG A 46 11.24 -8.82 -3.40
N GLY A 47 10.19 -8.71 -4.21
CA GLY A 47 9.22 -7.62 -4.15
C GLY A 47 8.46 -7.60 -2.82
N TYR A 48 8.06 -8.76 -2.31
CA TYR A 48 7.45 -8.87 -0.99
C TYR A 48 8.40 -8.39 0.13
N LYS A 49 9.69 -8.73 0.03
CA LYS A 49 10.68 -8.20 0.98
C LYS A 49 10.73 -6.67 0.95
N VAL A 50 10.77 -6.06 -0.23
CA VAL A 50 10.74 -4.59 -0.38
C VAL A 50 9.45 -4.01 0.19
N TYR A 51 8.29 -4.62 -0.12
CA TYR A 51 7.02 -4.20 0.45
C TYR A 51 7.07 -4.20 1.99
N ARG A 52 7.49 -5.30 2.59
CA ARG A 52 7.56 -5.45 4.04
C ARG A 52 8.50 -4.46 4.73
N GLU A 53 9.66 -4.22 4.14
CA GLU A 53 10.71 -3.40 4.75
C GLU A 53 10.56 -1.90 4.48
N VAL A 54 9.86 -1.53 3.40
CA VAL A 54 9.77 -0.14 2.95
C VAL A 54 8.34 0.35 2.84
N CYS A 55 7.47 -0.39 2.12
CA CYS A 55 6.15 0.12 1.75
C CYS A 55 5.07 -0.10 2.82
N ALA A 56 5.18 -1.19 3.60
CA ALA A 56 4.16 -1.63 4.55
C ALA A 56 3.90 -0.63 5.69
N GLY A 57 4.86 0.26 5.99
CA GLY A 57 4.67 1.31 6.99
C GLY A 57 3.64 2.37 6.59
N CYS A 58 3.33 2.49 5.29
CA CYS A 58 2.37 3.46 4.76
C CYS A 58 1.27 2.81 3.91
N HIS A 59 1.55 1.67 3.25
CA HIS A 59 0.63 1.02 2.32
C HIS A 59 0.13 -0.31 2.85
N SER A 60 -1.18 -0.48 2.87
CA SER A 60 -1.82 -1.74 3.25
C SER A 60 -1.97 -2.69 2.06
N MET A 61 -1.98 -4.00 2.34
CA MET A 61 -2.45 -5.04 1.43
C MET A 61 -3.63 -5.80 2.06
N LYS A 62 -4.59 -5.08 2.61
CA LYS A 62 -5.71 -5.59 3.40
C LYS A 62 -6.61 -6.62 2.70
N LEU A 63 -6.48 -6.77 1.39
CA LEU A 63 -7.25 -7.77 0.62
C LEU A 63 -6.57 -9.14 0.57
N LEU A 64 -5.28 -9.23 0.92
CA LEU A 64 -4.51 -10.45 0.92
C LEU A 64 -4.47 -11.10 2.31
N TYR A 65 -4.35 -12.41 2.33
CA TYR A 65 -4.11 -13.20 3.52
C TYR A 65 -2.63 -13.63 3.56
N TYR A 66 -2.08 -13.88 4.75
CA TYR A 66 -0.71 -14.38 4.83
C TYR A 66 -0.53 -15.72 4.11
N ARG A 67 -1.55 -16.59 4.09
CA ARG A 67 -1.52 -17.86 3.34
C ARG A 67 -1.32 -17.70 1.83
N ASP A 68 -1.69 -16.55 1.24
CA ASP A 68 -1.54 -16.30 -0.19
C ASP A 68 -0.06 -16.20 -0.60
N LEU A 69 0.84 -16.04 0.37
CA LEU A 69 2.29 -16.12 0.14
C LEU A 69 2.75 -17.52 -0.30
N ILE A 70 1.98 -18.57 -0.04
CA ILE A 70 2.27 -19.93 -0.52
C ILE A 70 2.26 -19.97 -2.04
N ASP A 71 1.33 -19.27 -2.68
CA ASP A 71 1.19 -19.24 -4.13
C ASP A 71 2.39 -18.59 -4.84
N VAL A 72 3.10 -17.72 -4.13
CA VAL A 72 4.32 -17.08 -4.64
C VAL A 72 5.61 -17.80 -4.19
N GLY A 73 5.47 -18.98 -3.57
CA GLY A 73 6.56 -19.92 -3.36
C GLY A 73 7.19 -19.93 -1.97
N PHE A 74 6.56 -19.29 -0.97
CA PHE A 74 6.94 -19.52 0.43
C PHE A 74 6.38 -20.86 0.92
N SER A 75 7.12 -21.56 1.78
CA SER A 75 6.61 -22.75 2.44
C SER A 75 5.60 -22.38 3.54
N GLU A 76 4.71 -23.32 3.89
CA GLU A 76 3.74 -23.12 5.00
C GLU A 76 4.44 -22.73 6.32
N ALA A 77 5.59 -23.32 6.60
CA ALA A 77 6.38 -23.01 7.79
C ALA A 77 6.87 -21.55 7.77
N GLN A 78 7.37 -21.06 6.60
CA GLN A 78 7.79 -19.67 6.44
C GLN A 78 6.60 -18.72 6.59
N VAL A 79 5.46 -19.04 5.96
CA VAL A 79 4.25 -18.22 6.06
C VAL A 79 3.75 -18.11 7.50
N LYS A 80 3.82 -19.22 8.27
CA LYS A 80 3.46 -19.21 9.69
C LYS A 80 4.37 -18.29 10.51
N VAL A 81 5.68 -18.33 10.24
CA VAL A 81 6.66 -17.45 10.91
C VAL A 81 6.38 -15.99 10.52
N ILE A 82 6.25 -15.70 9.23
CA ILE A 82 5.98 -14.34 8.73
C ILE A 82 4.70 -13.77 9.37
N ALA A 83 3.62 -14.55 9.41
CA ALA A 83 2.37 -14.11 10.02
C ALA A 83 2.56 -13.79 11.51
N SER A 84 3.25 -14.65 12.24
CA SER A 84 3.43 -14.50 13.69
C SER A 84 4.25 -13.29 14.13
N GLU A 85 4.92 -12.62 13.21
CA GLU A 85 5.63 -11.35 13.48
C GLU A 85 4.67 -10.15 13.65
N TYR A 86 3.41 -10.34 13.28
CA TYR A 86 2.38 -9.30 13.35
C TYR A 86 1.37 -9.63 14.44
N THR A 87 0.79 -8.59 15.02
CA THR A 87 -0.26 -8.71 16.05
C THR A 87 -1.61 -8.33 15.45
N VAL A 88 -2.64 -9.10 15.73
CA VAL A 88 -4.03 -8.85 15.33
C VAL A 88 -4.93 -8.83 16.54
N LEU A 89 -5.95 -7.99 16.49
CA LEU A 89 -7.02 -7.98 17.47
C LEU A 89 -8.00 -9.10 17.11
N ASP A 90 -8.32 -9.96 18.09
CA ASP A 90 -9.23 -11.09 17.95
C ASP A 90 -10.25 -11.08 19.10
N GLY A 91 -11.27 -11.91 19.01
CA GLY A 91 -12.30 -12.03 20.03
C GLY A 91 -13.71 -11.79 19.49
N PRO A 92 -14.68 -11.65 20.41
CA PRO A 92 -14.51 -11.63 21.87
C PRO A 92 -14.15 -13.00 22.45
N ASN A 93 -13.44 -13.01 23.59
CA ASN A 93 -13.25 -14.22 24.41
C ASN A 93 -14.53 -14.58 25.19
N ASP A 94 -14.48 -15.61 26.03
CA ASP A 94 -15.64 -16.07 26.82
C ASP A 94 -16.17 -14.99 27.80
N ASP A 95 -15.35 -14.02 28.16
CA ASP A 95 -15.71 -12.88 29.02
C ASP A 95 -16.22 -11.67 28.21
N GLY A 96 -16.26 -11.78 26.89
CA GLY A 96 -16.71 -10.70 25.99
C GLY A 96 -15.64 -9.67 25.66
N GLU A 97 -14.38 -9.92 25.95
CA GLU A 97 -13.27 -9.00 25.76
C GLU A 97 -12.52 -9.26 24.46
N MET A 98 -12.07 -8.19 23.80
CA MET A 98 -11.16 -8.26 22.66
C MET A 98 -9.73 -8.44 23.19
N PHE A 99 -8.95 -9.28 22.52
CA PHE A 99 -7.56 -9.56 22.91
C PHE A 99 -6.62 -9.55 21.69
N GLU A 100 -5.36 -9.26 21.96
CA GLU A 100 -4.31 -9.32 20.96
C GLU A 100 -3.67 -10.70 20.90
N ARG A 101 -3.39 -11.17 19.69
CA ARG A 101 -2.62 -12.39 19.44
C ARG A 101 -1.71 -12.26 18.23
N PRO A 102 -0.67 -13.11 18.12
CA PRO A 102 0.08 -13.24 16.88
C PRO A 102 -0.83 -13.64 15.71
N ALA A 103 -0.61 -13.04 14.55
CA ALA A 103 -1.35 -13.39 13.36
C ALA A 103 -1.04 -14.82 12.88
N ARG A 104 -1.98 -15.39 12.17
CA ARG A 104 -1.95 -16.76 11.61
C ARG A 104 -2.03 -16.66 10.08
N PRO A 105 -1.69 -17.73 9.35
CA PRO A 105 -1.83 -17.75 7.89
C PRO A 105 -3.22 -17.38 7.34
N ALA A 106 -4.26 -17.63 8.13
CA ALA A 106 -5.64 -17.30 7.78
C ALA A 106 -6.03 -15.84 8.01
N ASP A 107 -5.19 -15.07 8.70
CA ASP A 107 -5.44 -13.65 8.92
C ASP A 107 -5.02 -12.83 7.70
N ARG A 108 -5.65 -11.66 7.54
CA ARG A 108 -5.28 -10.71 6.51
C ARG A 108 -4.00 -9.98 6.90
N PHE A 109 -3.32 -9.43 5.90
CA PHE A 109 -2.20 -8.53 6.14
C PHE A 109 -2.64 -7.37 7.03
N VAL A 110 -1.85 -7.11 8.09
CA VAL A 110 -2.13 -6.04 9.05
C VAL A 110 -1.98 -4.68 8.37
N ASN A 111 -2.93 -3.80 8.60
CA ASN A 111 -2.88 -2.43 8.12
C ASN A 111 -1.92 -1.61 8.98
N PRO A 112 -1.16 -0.66 8.38
CA PRO A 112 -0.30 0.26 9.13
C PRO A 112 -1.10 1.26 9.98
N TYR A 113 -2.35 1.50 9.66
CA TYR A 113 -3.24 2.46 10.35
C TYR A 113 -4.51 1.76 10.82
N ALA A 114 -5.05 2.21 11.95
CA ALA A 114 -6.24 1.64 12.55
C ALA A 114 -7.51 1.84 11.68
N ASN A 115 -7.55 2.93 10.90
CA ASN A 115 -8.68 3.25 10.04
C ASN A 115 -8.27 4.19 8.88
N ASP A 116 -9.18 4.34 7.90
CA ASP A 116 -8.94 5.15 6.71
C ASP A 116 -8.73 6.66 7.01
N ASN A 117 -9.30 7.20 8.08
CA ASN A 117 -9.11 8.60 8.45
C ASN A 117 -7.70 8.83 8.98
N GLU A 118 -7.18 7.92 9.78
CA GLU A 118 -5.80 7.95 10.25
C GLU A 118 -4.82 7.81 9.08
N ALA A 119 -5.08 6.88 8.15
CA ALA A 119 -4.28 6.74 6.93
C ALA A 119 -4.23 8.03 6.13
N ARG A 120 -5.37 8.68 5.90
CA ARG A 120 -5.45 9.96 5.18
C ARG A 120 -4.71 11.09 5.88
N ALA A 121 -4.78 11.16 7.22
CA ALA A 121 -4.07 12.17 7.98
C ALA A 121 -2.55 12.03 7.85
N ASN A 122 -2.04 10.79 7.80
CA ASN A 122 -0.61 10.52 7.69
C ASN A 122 -0.08 10.53 6.24
N ASN A 123 -0.93 10.21 5.25
CA ASN A 123 -0.55 10.04 3.85
C ASN A 123 -1.04 11.19 2.94
N ASN A 124 -1.18 12.41 3.45
CA ASN A 124 -1.61 13.59 2.69
C ASN A 124 -2.93 13.38 1.91
N GLY A 125 -3.90 12.69 2.52
CA GLY A 125 -5.22 12.43 1.95
C GLY A 125 -5.38 11.07 1.26
N ALA A 126 -4.31 10.30 1.04
CA ALA A 126 -4.37 8.94 0.51
C ALA A 126 -4.61 7.89 1.61
N TYR A 127 -5.16 6.70 1.23
CA TYR A 127 -5.34 5.55 2.12
C TYR A 127 -5.13 4.22 1.39
#